data_de158f875239d32a551eaa6d33f45c45
#
_entry.id   de158f875239d32a551eaa6d33f45c45
#
_cell.length_a   1.000
_cell.length_b   1.000
_cell.length_c   1.000
_cell.angle_alpha   90.00
_cell.angle_beta   90.00
_cell.angle_gamma   90.00
#
_symmetry.space_group_name_H-M   'P 1'
#
loop_
_entity.id
_entity.type
_entity.pdbx_description
1 polymer ?
#
loop_
_entity_poly.entity_id
_entity_poly.type
_entity_poly.pdbx_seq_one_letter_code
_entity_poly.pdbx_strand_id
1 'polypeptide(L)'
;MIEPYNAVGLIPSFWGIRRREEIKHNIEHLKGLTKAAFWLSNLDIPVRLLAIPEGALMGFNDEVLDVDHADYARTCCIDVPGPETDEIGKLARQWNVYIMAQAKARHKDWKDRFFNIGFIVDPDGKIILKHYKLSALLPVERSVSPHDLYDWWIKKYGRTLDAFWPVADTKIGRLGIMMAMEGNYPENGRGLAMNGAEVVYRASMPAPFTENDIFEISNRARALENNMYIVAPNIGSYHLDADHPVGIDAGGGQSMIVDYR
;
A
#
# COMPACT_ATOMS: atom_id res chain seq x y z
N MET A 1 3.95 -25.66 9.72
CA MET A 1 2.93 -25.50 8.64
C MET A 1 2.08 -24.31 9.02
N ILE A 2 1.77 -23.43 8.08
CA ILE A 2 0.90 -22.26 8.33
C ILE A 2 -0.55 -22.75 8.26
N GLU A 3 -1.35 -22.38 9.25
CA GLU A 3 -2.79 -22.70 9.26
C GLU A 3 -3.49 -21.90 8.14
N PRO A 4 -4.49 -22.48 7.46
CA PRO A 4 -5.26 -21.78 6.44
C PRO A 4 -5.91 -20.50 6.98
N TYR A 5 -5.89 -19.45 6.17
CA TYR A 5 -6.50 -18.17 6.51
C TYR A 5 -7.08 -17.47 5.27
N ASN A 6 -8.03 -16.59 5.50
CA ASN A 6 -8.55 -15.71 4.47
C ASN A 6 -7.75 -14.39 4.42
N ALA A 7 -7.42 -13.96 3.19
CA ALA A 7 -6.95 -12.62 2.89
C ALA A 7 -8.10 -11.78 2.32
N VAL A 8 -8.23 -10.54 2.77
CA VAL A 8 -9.26 -9.60 2.33
C VAL A 8 -8.60 -8.37 1.72
N GLY A 9 -8.95 -8.03 0.48
CA GLY A 9 -8.64 -6.76 -0.16
C GLY A 9 -9.85 -5.83 -0.10
N LEU A 10 -9.71 -4.65 0.48
CA LEU A 10 -10.76 -3.63 0.46
C LEU A 10 -10.77 -2.91 -0.90
N ILE A 11 -11.96 -2.50 -1.32
CA ILE A 11 -12.19 -1.69 -2.53
C ILE A 11 -12.94 -0.42 -2.09
N PRO A 12 -12.28 0.49 -1.37
CA PRO A 12 -12.93 1.67 -0.83
C PRO A 12 -13.15 2.76 -1.87
N SER A 13 -14.19 3.57 -1.66
CA SER A 13 -14.13 4.97 -2.06
C SER A 13 -13.28 5.72 -1.05
N PHE A 14 -12.55 6.74 -1.48
CA PHE A 14 -11.77 7.58 -0.57
C PHE A 14 -11.73 9.05 -1.03
N TRP A 15 -11.30 9.90 -0.11
CA TRP A 15 -11.28 11.35 -0.31
C TRP A 15 -9.84 11.85 -0.26
N GLY A 16 -9.50 12.69 -1.23
CA GLY A 16 -8.26 13.43 -1.21
C GLY A 16 -8.25 14.41 -0.03
N ILE A 17 -7.08 14.65 0.51
CA ILE A 17 -6.90 15.55 1.64
C ILE A 17 -6.16 16.82 1.21
N ARG A 18 -6.47 17.93 1.89
CA ARG A 18 -5.76 19.21 1.81
C ARG A 18 -4.98 19.49 3.08
N ARG A 19 -5.30 18.78 4.16
CA ARG A 19 -4.64 18.82 5.47
C ARG A 19 -4.66 17.47 6.14
N ARG A 20 -3.64 17.18 6.94
CA ARG A 20 -3.41 15.90 7.59
C ARG A 20 -4.60 15.44 8.46
N GLU A 21 -5.29 16.36 9.11
CA GLU A 21 -6.43 16.05 9.98
C GLU A 21 -7.61 15.40 9.24
N GLU A 22 -7.70 15.62 7.94
CA GLU A 22 -8.76 15.07 7.07
C GLU A 22 -8.61 13.55 6.84
N ILE A 23 -7.41 13.00 7.05
CA ILE A 23 -7.15 11.54 6.99
C ILE A 23 -8.12 10.76 7.89
N LYS A 24 -8.53 11.36 9.00
CA LYS A 24 -9.48 10.74 9.93
C LYS A 24 -10.77 10.29 9.24
N HIS A 25 -11.27 11.04 8.27
CA HIS A 25 -12.47 10.69 7.52
C HIS A 25 -12.28 9.36 6.76
N ASN A 26 -11.18 9.22 6.05
CA ASN A 26 -10.85 7.99 5.33
C ASN A 26 -10.64 6.80 6.28
N ILE A 27 -9.98 7.01 7.41
CA ILE A 27 -9.77 5.95 8.42
C ILE A 27 -11.10 5.46 8.98
N GLU A 28 -12.04 6.34 9.32
CA GLU A 28 -13.36 5.94 9.80
C GLU A 28 -14.16 5.16 8.74
N HIS A 29 -14.07 5.59 7.48
CA HIS A 29 -14.67 4.84 6.37
C HIS A 29 -14.07 3.43 6.25
N LEU A 30 -12.75 3.29 6.29
CA LEU A 30 -12.05 2.00 6.25
C LEU A 30 -12.41 1.09 7.43
N LYS A 31 -12.60 1.63 8.64
CA LYS A 31 -13.09 0.86 9.80
C LYS A 31 -14.49 0.27 9.54
N GLY A 32 -15.39 1.07 8.96
CA GLY A 32 -16.73 0.62 8.57
C GLY A 32 -16.70 -0.48 7.52
N LEU A 33 -15.91 -0.31 6.46
CA LEU A 33 -15.74 -1.32 5.41
C LEU A 33 -15.11 -2.60 5.94
N THR A 34 -14.11 -2.50 6.81
CA THR A 34 -13.47 -3.68 7.42
C THR A 34 -14.50 -4.49 8.21
N LYS A 35 -15.34 -3.84 9.01
CA LYS A 35 -16.41 -4.52 9.75
C LYS A 35 -17.38 -5.26 8.82
N ALA A 36 -17.80 -4.62 7.74
CA ALA A 36 -18.70 -5.23 6.75
C ALA A 36 -18.05 -6.41 6.02
N ALA A 37 -16.80 -6.25 5.56
CA ALA A 37 -16.07 -7.29 4.86
C ALA A 37 -15.83 -8.53 5.76
N PHE A 38 -15.46 -8.32 7.02
CA PHE A 38 -15.16 -9.43 7.94
C PHE A 38 -16.40 -10.18 8.39
N TRP A 39 -17.58 -9.54 8.39
CA TRP A 39 -18.83 -10.23 8.66
C TRP A 39 -19.07 -11.39 7.67
N LEU A 40 -18.71 -11.23 6.39
CA LEU A 40 -18.84 -12.28 5.39
C LEU A 40 -17.61 -13.20 5.29
N SER A 41 -16.42 -12.65 5.44
CA SER A 41 -15.17 -13.36 5.13
C SER A 41 -14.63 -14.20 6.30
N ASN A 42 -15.21 -14.11 7.49
CA ASN A 42 -14.71 -14.75 8.71
C ASN A 42 -15.61 -15.90 9.21
N LEU A 43 -16.41 -16.49 8.30
CA LEU A 43 -17.40 -17.51 8.67
C LEU A 43 -16.75 -18.86 8.99
N ASP A 44 -15.95 -19.40 8.07
CA ASP A 44 -15.40 -20.74 8.17
C ASP A 44 -13.88 -20.73 8.48
N ILE A 45 -13.15 -19.89 7.77
CA ILE A 45 -11.69 -19.74 7.92
C ILE A 45 -11.40 -18.32 8.40
N PRO A 46 -10.56 -18.13 9.43
CA PRO A 46 -10.31 -16.83 9.99
C PRO A 46 -9.63 -15.88 8.99
N VAL A 47 -10.06 -14.64 8.93
CA VAL A 47 -9.30 -13.59 8.26
C VAL A 47 -8.04 -13.31 9.08
N ARG A 48 -6.88 -13.29 8.42
CA ARG A 48 -5.58 -12.95 9.04
C ARG A 48 -4.84 -11.85 8.31
N LEU A 49 -5.27 -11.50 7.10
CA LEU A 49 -4.65 -10.46 6.29
C LEU A 49 -5.71 -9.52 5.73
N LEU A 50 -5.51 -8.23 5.96
CA LEU A 50 -6.29 -7.14 5.37
C LEU A 50 -5.37 -6.28 4.51
N ALA A 51 -5.73 -6.06 3.25
CA ALA A 51 -5.01 -5.21 2.32
C ALA A 51 -5.87 -3.99 1.94
N ILE A 52 -5.30 -2.80 2.09
CA ILE A 52 -5.93 -1.50 1.81
C ILE A 52 -5.22 -0.90 0.60
N PRO A 53 -5.92 -0.47 -0.48
CA PRO A 53 -5.27 -0.01 -1.70
C PRO A 53 -4.50 1.30 -1.53
N GLU A 54 -3.67 1.64 -2.52
CA GLU A 54 -2.96 2.91 -2.60
C GLU A 54 -3.93 4.08 -2.61
N GLY A 55 -3.58 5.17 -1.91
CA GLY A 55 -4.40 6.37 -1.81
C GLY A 55 -5.53 6.32 -0.79
N ALA A 56 -5.90 5.15 -0.30
CA ALA A 56 -7.08 5.00 0.57
C ALA A 56 -7.03 5.81 1.87
N LEU A 57 -5.84 6.18 2.36
CA LEU A 57 -5.69 7.04 3.55
C LEU A 57 -5.77 8.53 3.22
N MET A 58 -5.25 8.99 2.07
CA MET A 58 -5.03 10.41 1.86
C MET A 58 -5.24 10.91 0.41
N GLY A 59 -5.58 10.02 -0.51
CA GLY A 59 -5.80 10.36 -1.91
C GLY A 59 -4.54 10.78 -2.65
N PHE A 60 -4.75 11.53 -3.75
CA PHE A 60 -3.72 11.92 -4.72
C PHE A 60 -3.77 13.43 -5.05
N ASN A 61 -4.20 14.27 -4.12
CA ASN A 61 -4.37 15.71 -4.37
C ASN A 61 -3.07 16.42 -4.74
N ASP A 62 -1.91 15.93 -4.26
CA ASP A 62 -0.60 16.44 -4.67
C ASP A 62 -0.38 16.32 -6.18
N GLU A 63 -0.88 15.25 -6.78
CA GLU A 63 -0.76 14.97 -8.21
C GLU A 63 -1.87 15.67 -9.02
N VAL A 64 -3.13 15.47 -8.59
CA VAL A 64 -4.30 15.97 -9.32
C VAL A 64 -4.40 17.48 -9.31
N LEU A 65 -4.04 18.14 -8.19
CA LEU A 65 -4.14 19.59 -8.01
C LEU A 65 -2.81 20.32 -8.16
N ASP A 66 -1.75 19.62 -8.59
CA ASP A 66 -0.42 20.19 -8.81
C ASP A 66 0.11 20.97 -7.57
N VAL A 67 -0.08 20.40 -6.38
CA VAL A 67 0.35 21.03 -5.12
C VAL A 67 1.87 21.04 -5.03
N ASP A 68 2.44 22.14 -4.54
CA ASP A 68 3.90 22.20 -4.30
C ASP A 68 4.36 21.05 -3.41
N HIS A 69 5.45 20.41 -3.81
CA HIS A 69 5.96 19.20 -3.15
C HIS A 69 6.29 19.41 -1.66
N ALA A 70 6.98 20.54 -1.35
CA ALA A 70 7.37 20.83 0.02
C ALA A 70 6.17 21.24 0.88
N ASP A 71 5.19 21.93 0.29
CA ASP A 71 3.93 22.28 0.97
C ASP A 71 3.14 21.01 1.30
N TYR A 72 2.98 20.09 0.35
CA TYR A 72 2.31 18.83 0.60
C TYR A 72 3.02 17.99 1.65
N ALA A 73 4.36 17.93 1.61
CA ALA A 73 5.16 17.25 2.62
C ALA A 73 4.89 17.78 4.03
N ARG A 74 4.73 19.10 4.17
CA ARG A 74 4.49 19.76 5.46
C ARG A 74 3.05 19.62 5.95
N THR A 75 2.08 19.76 5.05
CA THR A 75 0.65 19.93 5.42
C THR A 75 -0.13 18.62 5.43
N CYS A 76 0.21 17.66 4.56
CA CYS A 76 -0.56 16.44 4.35
C CYS A 76 0.16 15.17 4.79
N CYS A 77 1.49 15.08 4.59
CA CYS A 77 2.21 13.84 4.82
C CYS A 77 2.31 13.45 6.29
N ILE A 78 2.21 12.15 6.54
CA ILE A 78 2.26 11.56 7.88
C ILE A 78 3.67 11.13 8.28
N ASP A 79 3.85 10.79 9.54
CA ASP A 79 4.99 10.02 10.03
C ASP A 79 4.62 8.54 10.09
N VAL A 80 5.55 7.64 9.78
CA VAL A 80 5.36 6.19 9.88
C VAL A 80 6.51 5.60 10.73
N PRO A 81 6.25 5.15 12.00
CA PRO A 81 4.98 5.20 12.73
C PRO A 81 4.56 6.61 13.14
N GLY A 82 3.25 6.79 13.37
CA GLY A 82 2.65 8.05 13.81
C GLY A 82 1.15 7.89 14.14
N PRO A 83 0.45 8.96 14.52
CA PRO A 83 -0.93 8.90 15.00
C PRO A 83 -1.90 8.18 14.05
N GLU A 84 -1.75 8.38 12.73
CA GLU A 84 -2.62 7.75 11.74
C GLU A 84 -2.35 6.24 11.64
N THR A 85 -1.07 5.85 11.69
CA THR A 85 -0.72 4.42 11.71
C THR A 85 -1.09 3.75 13.03
N ASP A 86 -1.16 4.50 14.14
CA ASP A 86 -1.66 3.98 15.41
C ASP A 86 -3.16 3.65 15.36
N GLU A 87 -3.96 4.42 14.59
CA GLU A 87 -5.37 4.09 14.33
C GLU A 87 -5.51 2.80 13.51
N ILE A 88 -4.65 2.60 12.51
CA ILE A 88 -4.58 1.34 11.77
C ILE A 88 -4.12 0.20 12.70
N GLY A 89 -3.19 0.48 13.62
CA GLY A 89 -2.76 -0.46 14.66
C GLY A 89 -3.90 -0.88 15.61
N LYS A 90 -4.79 0.05 15.97
CA LYS A 90 -5.99 -0.30 16.75
C LYS A 90 -6.91 -1.24 15.97
N LEU A 91 -7.09 -1.00 14.68
CA LEU A 91 -7.87 -1.88 13.81
C LEU A 91 -7.26 -3.27 13.70
N ALA A 92 -5.94 -3.37 13.54
CA ALA A 92 -5.21 -4.63 13.50
C ALA A 92 -5.40 -5.45 14.80
N ARG A 93 -5.27 -4.81 15.96
CA ARG A 93 -5.53 -5.43 17.27
C ARG A 93 -6.97 -5.89 17.41
N GLN A 94 -7.93 -5.03 17.05
CA GLN A 94 -9.37 -5.32 17.18
C GLN A 94 -9.75 -6.60 16.44
N TRP A 95 -9.19 -6.84 15.27
CA TRP A 95 -9.53 -7.96 14.42
C TRP A 95 -8.51 -9.10 14.45
N ASN A 96 -7.39 -8.94 15.16
CA ASN A 96 -6.30 -9.91 15.23
C ASN A 96 -5.77 -10.28 13.83
N VAL A 97 -5.44 -9.26 13.01
CA VAL A 97 -5.01 -9.40 11.63
C VAL A 97 -3.76 -8.59 11.33
N TYR A 98 -3.00 -9.01 10.32
CA TYR A 98 -2.01 -8.15 9.67
C TYR A 98 -2.73 -7.19 8.74
N ILE A 99 -2.31 -5.93 8.73
CA ILE A 99 -2.84 -4.92 7.81
C ILE A 99 -1.71 -4.40 6.92
N MET A 100 -1.95 -4.44 5.62
CA MET A 100 -1.09 -3.86 4.59
C MET A 100 -1.73 -2.58 4.08
N ALA A 101 -1.02 -1.46 4.13
CA ALA A 101 -1.51 -0.15 3.75
C ALA A 101 -0.40 0.71 3.13
N GLN A 102 -0.80 1.86 2.60
CA GLN A 102 0.10 2.83 1.97
C GLN A 102 -0.20 4.23 2.48
N ALA A 103 0.82 5.08 2.55
CA ALA A 103 0.67 6.52 2.76
C ALA A 103 1.85 7.30 2.15
N LYS A 104 1.63 8.57 1.87
CA LYS A 104 2.72 9.52 1.60
C LYS A 104 3.25 10.02 2.94
N ALA A 105 4.53 9.78 3.19
CA ALA A 105 5.13 9.97 4.50
C ALA A 105 6.41 10.82 4.45
N ARG A 106 6.61 11.58 5.51
CA ARG A 106 7.84 12.36 5.73
C ARG A 106 8.98 11.46 6.15
N HIS A 107 10.20 11.93 5.94
CA HIS A 107 11.40 11.32 6.49
C HIS A 107 12.19 12.33 7.30
N LYS A 108 12.67 11.93 8.49
CA LYS A 108 13.35 12.84 9.44
C LYS A 108 14.59 13.54 8.86
N ASP A 109 15.28 12.89 7.94
CA ASP A 109 16.51 13.43 7.32
C ASP A 109 16.20 14.27 6.06
N TRP A 110 14.92 14.34 5.62
CA TRP A 110 14.48 15.01 4.40
C TRP A 110 13.20 15.80 4.65
N LYS A 111 13.28 16.90 5.38
CA LYS A 111 12.15 17.63 5.95
C LYS A 111 11.13 18.15 4.92
N ASP A 112 11.61 18.59 3.75
CA ASP A 112 10.78 19.14 2.69
C ASP A 112 10.53 18.13 1.56
N ARG A 113 10.69 16.83 1.87
CA ARG A 113 10.47 15.75 0.94
C ARG A 113 9.51 14.73 1.53
N PHE A 114 8.73 14.08 0.66
CA PHE A 114 7.92 12.93 1.06
C PHE A 114 8.20 11.73 0.18
N PHE A 115 7.88 10.57 0.73
CA PHE A 115 8.04 9.28 0.09
C PHE A 115 6.68 8.61 -0.01
N ASN A 116 6.44 7.84 -1.06
CA ASN A 116 5.33 6.92 -1.12
C ASN A 116 5.76 5.63 -0.40
N ILE A 117 5.11 5.30 0.71
CA ILE A 117 5.51 4.21 1.61
C ILE A 117 4.38 3.20 1.75
N GLY A 118 4.67 1.94 1.41
CA GLY A 118 3.88 0.81 1.86
C GLY A 118 4.34 0.36 3.25
N PHE A 119 3.42 -0.06 4.10
CA PHE A 119 3.76 -0.57 5.43
C PHE A 119 2.86 -1.73 5.86
N ILE A 120 3.41 -2.57 6.76
CA ILE A 120 2.68 -3.69 7.35
C ILE A 120 2.57 -3.47 8.86
N VAL A 121 1.35 -3.59 9.36
CA VAL A 121 1.01 -3.58 10.79
C VAL A 121 0.71 -5.00 11.23
N ASP A 122 1.29 -5.44 12.35
CA ASP A 122 1.02 -6.75 12.94
C ASP A 122 -0.25 -6.75 13.82
N PRO A 123 -0.74 -7.92 14.27
CA PRO A 123 -1.88 -8.03 15.17
C PRO A 123 -1.71 -7.34 16.53
N ASP A 124 -0.47 -7.03 16.95
CA ASP A 124 -0.18 -6.23 18.13
C ASP A 124 -0.25 -4.72 17.86
N GLY A 125 -0.51 -4.34 16.60
CA GLY A 125 -0.64 -2.95 16.15
C GLY A 125 0.70 -2.25 15.93
N LYS A 126 1.77 -3.01 15.71
CA LYS A 126 3.12 -2.46 15.47
C LYS A 126 3.45 -2.47 13.98
N ILE A 127 4.12 -1.44 13.51
CA ILE A 127 4.72 -1.42 12.17
C ILE A 127 5.89 -2.39 12.15
N ILE A 128 5.78 -3.46 11.36
CA ILE A 128 6.81 -4.50 11.24
C ILE A 128 7.60 -4.41 9.93
N LEU A 129 7.09 -3.69 8.93
CA LEU A 129 7.77 -3.46 7.66
C LEU A 129 7.39 -2.11 7.09
N LYS A 130 8.36 -1.44 6.46
CA LYS A 130 8.18 -0.28 5.59
C LYS A 130 8.90 -0.53 4.27
N HIS A 131 8.21 -0.31 3.17
CA HIS A 131 8.76 -0.31 1.82
C HIS A 131 8.63 1.08 1.23
N TYR A 132 9.72 1.64 0.75
CA TYR A 132 9.75 2.92 0.06
C TYR A 132 9.67 2.66 -1.44
N LYS A 133 8.65 3.22 -2.10
CA LYS A 133 8.42 2.98 -3.53
C LYS A 133 9.67 3.30 -4.35
N LEU A 134 10.12 2.32 -5.12
CA LEU A 134 11.36 2.42 -5.91
C LEU A 134 11.12 3.09 -7.27
N SER A 135 9.96 2.86 -7.87
CA SER A 135 9.63 3.29 -9.23
C SER A 135 8.39 4.15 -9.23
N ALA A 136 8.58 5.47 -9.35
CA ALA A 136 7.50 6.43 -9.49
C ALA A 136 6.98 6.49 -10.95
N LEU A 137 5.70 6.80 -11.13
CA LEU A 137 5.10 7.05 -12.44
C LEU A 137 5.37 8.52 -12.85
N LEU A 138 6.54 8.78 -13.40
CA LEU A 138 6.90 10.12 -13.88
C LEU A 138 6.18 10.47 -15.19
N PRO A 139 5.76 11.73 -15.38
CA PRO A 139 5.92 12.90 -14.49
C PRO A 139 4.77 13.12 -13.49
N VAL A 140 3.82 12.20 -13.39
CA VAL A 140 2.60 12.37 -12.58
C VAL A 140 2.92 12.27 -11.09
N GLU A 141 3.57 11.20 -10.68
CA GLU A 141 3.90 10.93 -9.29
C GLU A 141 5.12 11.76 -8.83
N ARG A 142 5.01 12.38 -7.67
CA ARG A 142 5.97 13.36 -7.17
C ARG A 142 6.76 12.90 -5.94
N SER A 143 6.47 11.73 -5.42
CA SER A 143 7.20 11.17 -4.28
C SER A 143 8.67 10.93 -4.63
N VAL A 144 9.55 11.17 -3.66
CA VAL A 144 10.97 10.83 -3.78
C VAL A 144 11.15 9.33 -3.61
N SER A 145 12.01 8.73 -4.40
CA SER A 145 12.35 7.32 -4.34
C SER A 145 13.76 7.08 -3.77
N PRO A 146 14.08 5.86 -3.36
CA PRO A 146 15.46 5.47 -3.07
C PRO A 146 16.46 5.71 -4.20
N HIS A 147 16.00 5.66 -5.46
CA HIS A 147 16.85 5.94 -6.62
C HIS A 147 17.25 7.42 -6.72
N ASP A 148 16.35 8.34 -6.36
CA ASP A 148 16.64 9.78 -6.36
C ASP A 148 17.70 10.16 -5.31
N LEU A 149 17.85 9.32 -4.30
CA LEU A 149 18.75 9.53 -3.16
C LEU A 149 19.74 8.36 -3.01
N TYR A 150 20.13 7.73 -4.11
CA TYR A 150 20.81 6.44 -4.12
C TYR A 150 22.05 6.37 -3.22
N ASP A 151 22.99 7.33 -3.32
CA ASP A 151 24.22 7.31 -2.52
C ASP A 151 23.94 7.43 -1.01
N TRP A 152 22.98 8.29 -0.65
CA TRP A 152 22.56 8.43 0.73
C TRP A 152 21.84 7.15 1.21
N TRP A 153 20.99 6.54 0.34
CA TRP A 153 20.23 5.35 0.62
C TRP A 153 21.15 4.17 0.95
N ILE A 154 22.11 3.87 0.05
CA ILE A 154 23.04 2.75 0.26
C ILE A 154 24.01 2.98 1.42
N LYS A 155 24.38 4.24 1.69
CA LYS A 155 25.18 4.56 2.88
C LYS A 155 24.42 4.27 4.17
N LYS A 156 23.11 4.46 4.20
CA LYS A 156 22.27 4.31 5.39
C LYS A 156 21.76 2.88 5.58
N TYR A 157 21.32 2.23 4.51
CA TYR A 157 20.64 0.92 4.55
C TYR A 157 21.46 -0.23 3.94
N GLY A 158 22.59 0.07 3.31
CA GLY A 158 23.42 -0.92 2.64
C GLY A 158 22.97 -1.28 1.23
N ARG A 159 23.77 -2.11 0.55
CA ARG A 159 23.48 -2.71 -0.77
C ARG A 159 22.97 -4.13 -0.58
N THR A 160 21.82 -4.27 0.04
CA THR A 160 21.19 -5.56 0.34
C THR A 160 19.79 -5.64 -0.27
N LEU A 161 19.23 -6.83 -0.36
CA LEU A 161 17.82 -6.99 -0.76
C LEU A 161 16.90 -6.27 0.21
N ASP A 162 17.17 -6.32 1.51
CA ASP A 162 16.36 -5.64 2.53
C ASP A 162 16.30 -4.12 2.35
N ALA A 163 17.34 -3.51 1.80
CA ALA A 163 17.36 -2.07 1.56
C ALA A 163 16.35 -1.62 0.48
N PHE A 164 16.01 -2.51 -0.46
CA PHE A 164 15.15 -2.21 -1.59
C PHE A 164 13.87 -3.04 -1.63
N TRP A 165 13.93 -4.31 -1.23
CA TRP A 165 12.81 -5.25 -1.23
C TRP A 165 12.68 -5.95 0.13
N PRO A 166 12.38 -5.21 1.19
CA PRO A 166 12.28 -5.78 2.53
C PRO A 166 11.13 -6.77 2.65
N VAL A 167 11.33 -7.81 3.46
CA VAL A 167 10.35 -8.86 3.72
C VAL A 167 10.22 -9.06 5.23
N ALA A 168 8.99 -9.19 5.73
CA ALA A 168 8.71 -9.47 7.13
C ALA A 168 8.38 -10.93 7.36
N ASP A 169 9.08 -11.59 8.28
CA ASP A 169 8.69 -12.91 8.79
C ASP A 169 7.48 -12.79 9.72
N THR A 170 6.42 -13.55 9.43
CA THR A 170 5.18 -13.50 10.19
C THR A 170 4.59 -14.88 10.43
N LYS A 171 3.57 -14.97 11.28
CA LYS A 171 2.84 -16.23 11.53
C LYS A 171 1.99 -16.68 10.33
N ILE A 172 1.76 -15.82 9.36
CA ILE A 172 0.95 -16.11 8.15
C ILE A 172 1.79 -16.21 6.87
N GLY A 173 3.10 -16.27 7.00
CA GLY A 173 4.06 -16.34 5.90
C GLY A 173 4.98 -15.12 5.86
N ARG A 174 5.86 -15.10 4.87
CA ARG A 174 6.81 -14.01 4.64
C ARG A 174 6.18 -12.96 3.74
N LEU A 175 5.92 -11.79 4.29
CA LEU A 175 5.14 -10.73 3.66
C LEU A 175 6.05 -9.67 3.04
N GLY A 176 5.80 -9.31 1.77
CA GLY A 176 6.47 -8.24 1.04
C GLY A 176 5.50 -7.21 0.49
N ILE A 177 6.04 -6.10 0.00
CA ILE A 177 5.25 -5.01 -0.60
C ILE A 177 5.85 -4.64 -1.95
N MET A 178 4.95 -4.48 -2.93
CA MET A 178 5.23 -3.98 -4.27
C MET A 178 4.14 -2.95 -4.60
N MET A 179 4.50 -1.73 -4.97
CA MET A 179 3.53 -0.64 -5.07
C MET A 179 3.23 -0.28 -6.51
N ALA A 180 1.95 -0.32 -6.87
CA ALA A 180 1.41 0.15 -8.14
C ALA A 180 2.28 -0.24 -9.36
N MET A 181 2.94 0.75 -9.97
CA MET A 181 3.78 0.57 -11.14
C MET A 181 4.98 -0.38 -10.92
N GLU A 182 5.43 -0.57 -9.69
CA GLU A 182 6.50 -1.54 -9.39
C GLU A 182 6.16 -2.96 -9.87
N GLY A 183 4.89 -3.32 -9.83
CA GLY A 183 4.41 -4.61 -10.33
C GLY A 183 4.57 -4.82 -11.83
N ASN A 184 4.75 -3.75 -12.61
CA ASN A 184 4.99 -3.85 -14.04
C ASN A 184 6.43 -4.27 -14.36
N TYR A 185 7.36 -4.07 -13.43
CA TYR A 185 8.78 -4.40 -13.59
C TYR A 185 9.11 -5.75 -12.95
N PRO A 186 9.58 -6.75 -13.74
CA PRO A 186 9.91 -8.09 -13.20
C PRO A 186 10.90 -8.07 -12.05
N GLU A 187 11.82 -7.11 -12.07
CA GLU A 187 12.89 -6.98 -11.07
C GLU A 187 12.36 -6.81 -9.66
N ASN A 188 11.27 -6.09 -9.48
CA ASN A 188 10.67 -5.87 -8.16
C ASN A 188 10.08 -7.16 -7.59
N GLY A 189 9.32 -7.90 -8.40
CA GLY A 189 8.84 -9.23 -8.00
C GLY A 189 9.98 -10.20 -7.71
N ARG A 190 11.01 -10.21 -8.58
CA ARG A 190 12.19 -11.08 -8.41
C ARG A 190 12.99 -10.72 -7.17
N GLY A 191 13.20 -9.41 -6.90
CA GLY A 191 13.90 -8.95 -5.69
C GLY A 191 13.21 -9.39 -4.41
N LEU A 192 11.87 -9.26 -4.34
CA LEU A 192 11.07 -9.74 -3.21
C LEU A 192 11.15 -11.26 -3.05
N ALA A 193 11.03 -12.03 -4.14
CA ALA A 193 11.12 -13.48 -4.10
C ALA A 193 12.51 -13.97 -3.66
N MET A 194 13.58 -13.35 -4.16
CA MET A 194 14.96 -13.66 -3.73
C MET A 194 15.20 -13.32 -2.26
N ASN A 195 14.48 -12.35 -1.71
CA ASN A 195 14.47 -12.06 -0.28
C ASN A 195 13.48 -12.93 0.50
N GLY A 196 12.82 -13.85 -0.19
CA GLY A 196 11.98 -14.92 0.38
C GLY A 196 10.53 -14.53 0.63
N ALA A 197 9.98 -13.53 -0.06
CA ALA A 197 8.56 -13.20 0.04
C ALA A 197 7.68 -14.36 -0.47
N GLU A 198 6.61 -14.67 0.28
CA GLU A 198 5.61 -15.69 -0.06
C GLU A 198 4.27 -15.07 -0.42
N VAL A 199 3.93 -13.96 0.24
CA VAL A 199 2.72 -13.18 -0.03
C VAL A 199 3.12 -11.73 -0.22
N VAL A 200 2.80 -11.18 -1.39
CA VAL A 200 3.15 -9.81 -1.75
C VAL A 200 1.89 -8.97 -1.91
N TYR A 201 1.85 -7.88 -1.17
CA TYR A 201 0.85 -6.86 -1.32
C TYR A 201 1.23 -5.91 -2.45
N ARG A 202 0.30 -5.71 -3.40
CA ARG A 202 0.43 -4.68 -4.42
C ARG A 202 -0.59 -3.58 -4.19
N ALA A 203 -0.18 -2.58 -3.40
CA ALA A 203 -0.96 -1.34 -3.24
C ALA A 203 -1.10 -0.65 -4.59
N SER A 204 -2.32 -0.37 -5.04
CA SER A 204 -2.49 0.16 -6.40
C SER A 204 -3.67 1.12 -6.52
N MET A 205 -3.46 2.10 -7.40
CA MET A 205 -4.47 2.86 -8.12
C MET A 205 -4.09 2.80 -9.62
N PRO A 206 -4.36 1.68 -10.31
CA PRO A 206 -3.76 1.40 -11.61
C PRO A 206 -4.57 1.89 -12.81
N ALA A 207 -5.46 2.87 -12.66
CA ALA A 207 -6.38 3.31 -13.71
C ALA A 207 -5.81 3.29 -15.14
N PRO A 208 -4.60 3.81 -15.41
CA PRO A 208 -4.05 3.81 -16.78
C PRO A 208 -3.71 2.42 -17.32
N PHE A 209 -3.64 1.40 -16.46
CA PHE A 209 -3.14 0.06 -16.81
C PHE A 209 -4.22 -1.02 -16.81
N THR A 210 -5.43 -0.70 -16.35
CA THR A 210 -6.54 -1.68 -16.33
C THR A 210 -7.15 -1.86 -17.71
N GLU A 211 -7.19 -0.81 -18.50
CA GLU A 211 -7.82 -0.79 -19.84
C GLU A 211 -7.19 -1.78 -20.83
N ASN A 212 -5.88 -2.08 -20.68
CA ASN A 212 -5.17 -3.03 -21.53
C ASN A 212 -4.80 -4.32 -20.77
N ASP A 213 -5.49 -4.66 -19.70
CA ASP A 213 -5.22 -5.81 -18.82
C ASP A 213 -3.80 -5.87 -18.24
N ILE A 214 -3.04 -4.79 -18.34
CA ILE A 214 -1.63 -4.74 -17.87
C ILE A 214 -1.56 -5.02 -16.37
N PHE A 215 -2.54 -4.55 -15.60
CA PHE A 215 -2.59 -4.80 -14.16
C PHE A 215 -2.79 -6.29 -13.87
N GLU A 216 -3.75 -6.96 -14.52
CA GLU A 216 -3.98 -8.39 -14.38
C GLU A 216 -2.78 -9.20 -14.87
N ILE A 217 -2.30 -8.93 -16.10
CA ILE A 217 -1.17 -9.63 -16.70
C ILE A 217 0.06 -9.56 -15.80
N SER A 218 0.40 -8.37 -15.31
CA SER A 218 1.57 -8.18 -14.46
C SER A 218 1.44 -8.88 -13.11
N ASN A 219 0.26 -8.87 -12.46
CA ASN A 219 0.03 -9.59 -11.22
C ASN A 219 0.19 -11.10 -11.39
N ARG A 220 -0.43 -11.68 -12.45
CA ARG A 220 -0.31 -13.09 -12.77
C ARG A 220 1.13 -13.50 -13.11
N ALA A 221 1.84 -12.68 -13.88
CA ALA A 221 3.23 -12.92 -14.21
C ALA A 221 4.12 -12.92 -12.95
N ARG A 222 3.97 -11.90 -12.07
CA ARG A 222 4.76 -11.83 -10.82
C ARG A 222 4.48 -13.01 -9.91
N ALA A 223 3.21 -13.45 -9.80
CA ALA A 223 2.86 -14.65 -9.02
C ALA A 223 3.51 -15.91 -9.60
N LEU A 224 3.30 -16.18 -10.87
CA LEU A 224 3.80 -17.38 -11.57
C LEU A 224 5.32 -17.46 -11.57
N GLU A 225 6.02 -16.41 -12.00
CA GLU A 225 7.47 -16.37 -12.15
C GLU A 225 8.24 -16.56 -10.83
N ASN A 226 7.60 -16.24 -9.72
CA ASN A 226 8.24 -16.15 -8.41
C ASN A 226 7.66 -17.08 -7.36
N ASN A 227 6.67 -17.91 -7.71
CA ASN A 227 5.98 -18.83 -6.78
C ASN A 227 5.47 -18.13 -5.51
N MET A 228 4.81 -17.00 -5.67
CA MET A 228 4.27 -16.21 -4.56
C MET A 228 2.83 -15.79 -4.81
N TYR A 229 2.08 -15.56 -3.73
CA TYR A 229 0.75 -14.99 -3.81
C TYR A 229 0.84 -13.46 -3.99
N ILE A 230 -0.04 -12.90 -4.83
CA ILE A 230 -0.19 -11.44 -4.97
C ILE A 230 -1.56 -11.03 -4.45
N VAL A 231 -1.59 -10.11 -3.49
CA VAL A 231 -2.82 -9.49 -2.98
C VAL A 231 -2.85 -8.05 -3.52
N ALA A 232 -3.68 -7.80 -4.51
CA ALA A 232 -3.72 -6.57 -5.28
C ALA A 232 -5.10 -5.89 -5.17
N PRO A 233 -5.41 -5.21 -4.04
CA PRO A 233 -6.59 -4.40 -3.95
C PRO A 233 -6.42 -3.13 -4.78
N ASN A 234 -7.49 -2.75 -5.48
CA ASN A 234 -7.61 -1.50 -6.20
C ASN A 234 -8.72 -0.65 -5.59
N ILE A 235 -8.74 0.62 -5.90
CA ILE A 235 -9.74 1.56 -5.40
C ILE A 235 -11.12 1.35 -6.06
N GLY A 236 -12.18 1.76 -5.35
CA GLY A 236 -13.52 1.88 -5.92
C GLY A 236 -13.66 3.22 -6.64
N SER A 237 -13.73 4.30 -5.90
CA SER A 237 -13.81 5.65 -6.46
C SER A 237 -12.95 6.64 -5.67
N TYR A 238 -12.59 7.74 -6.32
CA TYR A 238 -11.81 8.82 -5.74
C TYR A 238 -12.62 10.11 -5.72
N HIS A 239 -12.68 10.76 -4.57
CA HIS A 239 -13.27 12.09 -4.39
C HIS A 239 -12.16 13.10 -4.09
N LEU A 240 -12.22 14.29 -4.69
CA LEU A 240 -11.18 15.32 -4.49
C LEU A 240 -11.07 15.78 -3.04
N ASP A 241 -12.20 15.81 -2.34
CA ASP A 241 -12.28 16.10 -0.90
C ASP A 241 -13.63 15.61 -0.34
N ALA A 242 -13.82 15.74 0.97
CA ALA A 242 -15.05 15.29 1.64
C ALA A 242 -16.32 16.01 1.20
N ASP A 243 -16.20 17.21 0.61
CA ASP A 243 -17.32 18.02 0.18
C ASP A 243 -17.76 17.72 -1.27
N HIS A 244 -16.97 16.91 -2.03
CA HIS A 244 -17.32 16.49 -3.38
C HIS A 244 -18.23 15.24 -3.34
N PRO A 245 -19.52 15.39 -3.70
CA PRO A 245 -20.50 14.30 -3.61
C PRO A 245 -20.32 13.25 -4.69
N VAL A 246 -19.64 13.58 -5.80
CA VAL A 246 -19.45 12.70 -6.95
C VAL A 246 -18.02 12.20 -6.96
N GLY A 247 -17.85 10.87 -6.91
CA GLY A 247 -16.56 10.22 -7.07
C GLY A 247 -16.14 10.16 -8.53
N ILE A 248 -14.85 10.22 -8.75
CA ILE A 248 -14.24 9.93 -10.04
C ILE A 248 -13.92 8.43 -10.04
N ASP A 249 -14.47 7.69 -10.99
CA ASP A 249 -14.05 6.30 -11.22
C ASP A 249 -12.69 6.33 -11.92
N ALA A 250 -11.65 6.24 -11.13
CA ALA A 250 -10.27 6.23 -11.62
C ALA A 250 -9.58 4.88 -11.38
N GLY A 251 -10.26 3.93 -10.72
CA GLY A 251 -9.66 2.65 -10.34
C GLY A 251 -9.63 1.62 -11.46
N GLY A 252 -10.63 1.61 -12.33
CA GLY A 252 -10.74 0.66 -13.43
C GLY A 252 -11.00 -0.80 -13.00
N GLY A 253 -11.27 -1.07 -11.72
CA GLY A 253 -11.55 -2.42 -11.24
C GLY A 253 -10.32 -3.32 -11.14
N GLN A 254 -10.49 -4.62 -11.47
CA GLN A 254 -9.44 -5.66 -11.47
C GLN A 254 -8.75 -5.91 -10.13
N SER A 255 -9.40 -5.60 -8.99
CA SER A 255 -8.90 -6.06 -7.68
C SER A 255 -8.83 -7.58 -7.67
N MET A 256 -7.71 -8.15 -7.21
CA MET A 256 -7.51 -9.60 -7.27
C MET A 256 -6.61 -10.12 -6.17
N ILE A 257 -6.79 -11.41 -5.88
CA ILE A 257 -5.80 -12.23 -5.18
C ILE A 257 -5.37 -13.30 -6.18
N VAL A 258 -4.07 -13.38 -6.46
CA VAL A 258 -3.51 -14.28 -7.47
C VAL A 258 -2.69 -15.36 -6.80
N ASP A 259 -3.01 -16.61 -7.13
CA ASP A 259 -2.21 -17.79 -6.81
C ASP A 259 -1.12 -17.96 -7.89
N TYR A 260 -0.01 -18.54 -7.54
CA TYR A 260 1.09 -18.87 -8.45
C TYR A 260 0.88 -20.16 -9.27
N ARG A 261 -0.22 -20.86 -9.05
CA ARG A 261 -0.60 -22.10 -9.77
C ARG A 261 -1.57 -21.84 -10.90
#